data_383209494a1f3ce1f7ee2eede18c7493
#
_entry.id   383209494a1f3ce1f7ee2eede18c7493
#
_cell.length_a   1.000
_cell.length_b   1.000
_cell.length_c   1.000
_cell.angle_alpha   90.00
_cell.angle_beta   90.00
_cell.angle_gamma   90.00
#
_symmetry.space_group_name_H-M   'P 1'
#
loop_
_entity.id
_entity.type
_entity.pdbx_description
1 polymer ?
#
loop_
_entity_poly.entity_id
_entity_poly.type
_entity_poly.pdbx_seq_one_letter_code
_entity_poly.pdbx_strand_id
1 'polypeptide(L)'
;MDDRKIWHTYHNSNGQTIHKQIPFEQLPWQDQRYWYRGICSEAEIDRILNVQNGEDYILKLRADTIVDNIRLWRVYRHISNAWGENWTLEKYFNAYCYIDVRNAMSKEKQEICKQVSFGSIISSDPNGLIFDTPYGICSTYSESLRYFTRYSSLALLEFNGKIPWEVRFQAMRIAIRVMLQKEALDFEVDPRGIIPEEIIDIINPIYPAQTSFLAAHEYSHLLNGDLNRDSLQKVALLQSHFEDQTDYKMINAYTLDQKKEFAADLGAMINPQWSKEVYSFQYFATMLWFAALAIYEAVENTIWPPFGRQTHPGAKARYNNILENAPRPYDFNQILYYEDLPQLVSFWENEMKEDVSVNFDLYEMYGSLYLAKPNTEWRGRELIDRVDY
;
A
#
# COMPACT_ATOMS: atom_id res chain seq x y z
N MET A 1 -40.70 15.74 12.18
CA MET A 1 -39.91 16.41 11.15
C MET A 1 -39.01 17.42 11.84
N ASP A 2 -37.75 17.43 11.54
CA ASP A 2 -36.77 18.34 12.16
C ASP A 2 -36.82 19.67 11.41
N ASP A 3 -37.43 20.69 12.01
CA ASP A 3 -37.60 22.03 11.43
C ASP A 3 -36.32 22.89 11.47
N ARG A 4 -35.15 22.25 11.75
CA ARG A 4 -33.88 22.97 11.78
C ARG A 4 -33.52 23.48 10.39
N LYS A 5 -33.25 24.79 10.30
CA LYS A 5 -32.71 25.44 9.10
C LYS A 5 -31.25 25.82 9.37
N ILE A 6 -30.39 25.54 8.43
CA ILE A 6 -28.96 25.85 8.53
C ILE A 6 -28.60 26.87 7.44
N TRP A 7 -27.72 27.82 7.78
CA TRP A 7 -27.11 28.70 6.80
C TRP A 7 -26.09 27.91 5.97
N HIS A 8 -26.36 27.73 4.68
CA HIS A 8 -25.44 27.16 3.72
C HIS A 8 -24.81 28.28 2.90
N THR A 9 -23.46 28.29 2.88
CA THR A 9 -22.68 29.27 2.12
C THR A 9 -21.95 28.54 1.00
N TYR A 10 -22.12 28.98 -0.24
CA TYR A 10 -21.41 28.41 -1.39
C TYR A 10 -21.04 29.49 -2.41
N HIS A 11 -20.10 29.23 -3.28
CA HIS A 11 -19.77 30.09 -4.40
C HIS A 11 -20.51 29.62 -5.66
N ASN A 12 -21.21 30.52 -6.33
CA ASN A 12 -21.85 30.20 -7.59
C ASN A 12 -20.80 30.15 -8.74
N SER A 13 -21.22 29.75 -9.94
CA SER A 13 -20.38 29.70 -11.13
C SER A 13 -19.72 31.04 -11.51
N ASN A 14 -20.23 32.16 -11.02
CA ASN A 14 -19.72 33.51 -11.26
C ASN A 14 -18.78 33.98 -10.12
N GLY A 15 -18.42 33.11 -9.19
CA GLY A 15 -17.53 33.41 -8.05
C GLY A 15 -18.21 34.23 -6.94
N GLN A 16 -19.52 34.46 -6.99
CA GLN A 16 -20.26 35.20 -5.94
C GLN A 16 -20.55 34.26 -4.77
N THR A 17 -20.31 34.75 -3.56
CA THR A 17 -20.69 34.07 -2.33
C THR A 17 -22.18 34.17 -2.09
N ILE A 18 -22.87 33.07 -2.00
CA ILE A 18 -24.32 32.97 -1.75
C ILE A 18 -24.51 32.39 -0.34
N HIS A 19 -25.31 33.09 0.46
CA HIS A 19 -25.77 32.60 1.76
C HIS A 19 -27.27 32.28 1.66
N LYS A 20 -27.63 31.03 1.88
CA LYS A 20 -29.02 30.59 1.80
C LYS A 20 -29.39 29.75 3.02
N GLN A 21 -30.54 30.02 3.61
CA GLN A 21 -31.13 29.12 4.60
C GLN A 21 -31.80 27.96 3.90
N ILE A 22 -31.38 26.75 4.21
CA ILE A 22 -31.97 25.51 3.69
C ILE A 22 -32.37 24.61 4.86
N PRO A 23 -33.46 23.84 4.73
CA PRO A 23 -33.79 22.80 5.69
C PRO A 23 -32.65 21.83 5.84
N PHE A 24 -32.43 21.31 7.05
CA PHE A 24 -31.36 20.34 7.32
C PHE A 24 -31.40 19.14 6.35
N GLU A 25 -32.60 18.65 6.05
CA GLU A 25 -32.84 17.51 5.15
C GLU A 25 -32.49 17.82 3.69
N GLN A 26 -32.33 19.06 3.29
CA GLN A 26 -31.98 19.51 1.93
C GLN A 26 -30.50 19.87 1.79
N LEU A 27 -29.71 19.66 2.82
CA LEU A 27 -28.28 19.92 2.75
C LEU A 27 -27.62 18.95 1.75
N PRO A 28 -26.70 19.43 0.88
CA PRO A 28 -26.09 18.59 -0.16
C PRO A 28 -25.45 17.31 0.39
N TRP A 29 -24.88 17.36 1.59
CA TRP A 29 -24.23 16.23 2.23
C TRP A 29 -25.19 15.19 2.83
N GLN A 30 -26.51 15.42 2.80
CA GLN A 30 -27.51 14.39 3.08
C GLN A 30 -27.71 13.43 1.90
N ASP A 31 -27.31 13.82 0.70
CA ASP A 31 -27.24 12.92 -0.44
C ASP A 31 -25.93 12.09 -0.32
N GLN A 32 -26.05 10.77 -0.19
CA GLN A 32 -24.89 9.88 -0.14
C GLN A 32 -23.94 10.04 -1.32
N ARG A 33 -24.47 10.43 -2.49
CA ARG A 33 -23.68 10.68 -3.71
C ARG A 33 -22.75 11.90 -3.59
N TYR A 34 -23.10 12.85 -2.73
CA TYR A 34 -22.41 14.14 -2.62
C TYR A 34 -20.91 13.99 -2.35
N TRP A 35 -20.56 13.08 -1.43
CA TRP A 35 -19.18 12.89 -1.00
C TRP A 35 -18.30 12.26 -2.08
N TYR A 36 -18.88 11.38 -2.93
CA TYR A 36 -18.17 10.69 -4.00
C TYR A 36 -17.99 11.56 -5.26
N ARG A 37 -18.85 12.54 -5.53
CA ARG A 37 -18.82 13.37 -6.76
C ARG A 37 -17.51 14.12 -6.98
N GLY A 38 -16.71 14.31 -5.94
CA GLY A 38 -15.40 14.93 -6.06
C GLY A 38 -14.30 14.02 -6.63
N ILE A 39 -14.50 12.70 -6.52
CA ILE A 39 -13.45 11.70 -6.76
C ILE A 39 -13.91 10.54 -7.64
N CYS A 40 -15.19 10.38 -7.89
CA CYS A 40 -15.78 9.31 -8.70
C CYS A 40 -16.62 9.87 -9.84
N SER A 41 -16.72 9.12 -10.93
CA SER A 41 -17.72 9.33 -11.98
C SER A 41 -19.11 8.91 -11.50
N GLU A 42 -20.18 9.40 -12.14
CA GLU A 42 -21.56 8.99 -11.79
C GLU A 42 -21.78 7.48 -11.94
N ALA A 43 -21.18 6.85 -12.96
CA ALA A 43 -21.25 5.41 -13.14
C ALA A 43 -20.55 4.63 -12.00
N GLU A 44 -19.43 5.12 -11.50
CA GLU A 44 -18.76 4.53 -10.34
C GLU A 44 -19.60 4.71 -9.06
N ILE A 45 -20.23 5.87 -8.88
CA ILE A 45 -21.12 6.12 -7.74
C ILE A 45 -22.29 5.13 -7.74
N ASP A 46 -22.88 4.85 -8.90
CA ASP A 46 -23.97 3.86 -9.01
C ASP A 46 -23.51 2.47 -8.57
N ARG A 47 -22.30 2.04 -8.96
CA ARG A 47 -21.69 0.77 -8.55
C ARG A 47 -21.36 0.74 -7.04
N ILE A 48 -20.82 1.82 -6.50
CA ILE A 48 -20.50 1.97 -5.08
C ILE A 48 -21.75 1.84 -4.20
N LEU A 49 -22.85 2.46 -4.62
CA LEU A 49 -24.11 2.43 -3.89
C LEU A 49 -24.90 1.14 -4.08
N ASN A 50 -24.59 0.36 -5.10
CA ASN A 50 -25.27 -0.90 -5.44
C ASN A 50 -24.28 -1.98 -5.86
N VAL A 51 -23.47 -2.45 -4.91
CA VAL A 51 -22.42 -3.45 -5.11
C VAL A 51 -23.01 -4.79 -5.59
N GLN A 52 -22.53 -5.29 -6.74
CA GLN A 52 -23.02 -6.53 -7.35
C GLN A 52 -21.93 -7.62 -7.39
N ASN A 53 -20.66 -7.26 -7.37
CA ASN A 53 -19.51 -8.15 -7.55
C ASN A 53 -18.29 -7.65 -6.78
N GLY A 54 -17.20 -8.43 -6.80
CA GLY A 54 -15.98 -8.09 -6.08
C GLY A 54 -15.28 -6.83 -6.60
N GLU A 55 -15.41 -6.49 -7.88
CA GLU A 55 -14.83 -5.25 -8.44
C GLU A 55 -15.54 -4.02 -7.90
N ASP A 56 -16.89 -4.06 -7.85
CA ASP A 56 -17.68 -2.99 -7.22
C ASP A 56 -17.37 -2.87 -5.73
N TYR A 57 -17.14 -4.00 -5.06
CA TYR A 57 -16.78 -4.04 -3.66
C TYR A 57 -15.41 -3.38 -3.40
N ILE A 58 -14.39 -3.69 -4.20
CA ILE A 58 -13.06 -3.08 -4.10
C ILE A 58 -13.14 -1.57 -4.42
N LEU A 59 -13.90 -1.18 -5.44
CA LEU A 59 -14.13 0.22 -5.77
C LEU A 59 -14.77 0.97 -4.60
N LYS A 60 -15.76 0.36 -3.95
CA LYS A 60 -16.40 0.91 -2.76
C LYS A 60 -15.41 1.09 -1.61
N LEU A 61 -14.59 0.08 -1.30
CA LEU A 61 -13.58 0.17 -0.24
C LEU A 61 -12.63 1.36 -0.45
N ARG A 62 -12.17 1.58 -1.69
CA ARG A 62 -11.32 2.74 -2.05
C ARG A 62 -12.04 4.06 -1.83
N ALA A 63 -13.23 4.16 -2.40
CA ALA A 63 -14.00 5.40 -2.35
C ALA A 63 -14.36 5.79 -0.91
N ASP A 64 -14.82 4.83 -0.11
CA ASP A 64 -15.17 5.05 1.31
C ASP A 64 -13.96 5.52 2.12
N THR A 65 -12.80 4.87 1.97
CA THR A 65 -11.59 5.30 2.69
C THR A 65 -11.17 6.73 2.32
N ILE A 66 -11.34 7.12 1.04
CA ILE A 66 -11.00 8.47 0.59
C ILE A 66 -11.99 9.49 1.16
N VAL A 67 -13.29 9.21 1.14
CA VAL A 67 -14.31 10.17 1.63
C VAL A 67 -14.34 10.28 3.14
N ASP A 68 -13.92 9.21 3.84
CA ASP A 68 -13.80 9.19 5.30
C ASP A 68 -12.57 9.99 5.80
N ASN A 69 -11.64 10.34 4.91
CA ASN A 69 -10.41 11.06 5.26
C ASN A 69 -10.27 12.33 4.41
N ILE A 70 -10.47 13.50 5.02
CA ILE A 70 -10.48 14.79 4.31
C ILE A 70 -9.15 15.09 3.60
N ARG A 71 -8.02 14.64 4.13
CA ARG A 71 -6.72 14.81 3.46
C ARG A 71 -6.64 13.98 2.20
N LEU A 72 -6.99 12.69 2.28
CA LEU A 72 -7.05 11.81 1.12
C LEU A 72 -8.05 12.35 0.08
N TRP A 73 -9.22 12.79 0.51
CA TRP A 73 -10.19 13.40 -0.39
C TRP A 73 -9.60 14.60 -1.15
N ARG A 74 -8.86 15.48 -0.49
CA ARG A 74 -8.18 16.62 -1.14
C ARG A 74 -7.13 16.17 -2.14
N VAL A 75 -6.34 15.15 -1.81
CA VAL A 75 -5.33 14.57 -2.71
C VAL A 75 -6.01 14.01 -3.97
N TYR A 76 -7.00 13.14 -3.80
CA TYR A 76 -7.69 12.53 -4.93
C TYR A 76 -8.52 13.51 -5.74
N ARG A 77 -9.08 14.53 -5.11
CA ARG A 77 -9.72 15.63 -5.81
C ARG A 77 -8.72 16.42 -6.66
N HIS A 78 -7.53 16.68 -6.15
CA HIS A 78 -6.46 17.33 -6.92
C HIS A 78 -6.07 16.48 -8.13
N ILE A 79 -5.84 15.19 -7.93
CA ILE A 79 -5.49 14.25 -9.00
C ILE A 79 -6.61 14.17 -10.04
N SER A 80 -7.87 14.04 -9.62
CA SER A 80 -9.01 13.97 -10.54
C SER A 80 -9.14 15.21 -11.41
N ASN A 81 -8.91 16.38 -10.84
CA ASN A 81 -8.90 17.63 -11.60
C ASN A 81 -7.76 17.69 -12.63
N ALA A 82 -6.58 17.16 -12.31
CA ALA A 82 -5.44 17.12 -13.22
C ALA A 82 -5.66 16.14 -14.39
N TRP A 83 -6.36 15.02 -14.16
CA TRP A 83 -6.72 14.04 -15.19
C TRP A 83 -7.91 14.47 -16.06
N GLY A 84 -8.77 15.36 -15.54
CA GLY A 84 -9.95 15.86 -16.24
C GLY A 84 -10.93 14.77 -16.65
N GLU A 85 -11.42 14.82 -17.89
CA GLU A 85 -12.44 13.88 -18.41
C GLU A 85 -11.95 12.41 -18.49
N ASN A 86 -10.66 12.16 -18.44
CA ASN A 86 -10.09 10.81 -18.46
C ASN A 86 -10.11 10.13 -17.09
N TRP A 87 -10.46 10.87 -16.04
CA TRP A 87 -10.46 10.38 -14.68
C TRP A 87 -11.56 9.36 -14.41
N THR A 88 -11.16 8.24 -13.83
CA THR A 88 -12.01 7.38 -13.00
C THR A 88 -11.17 6.87 -11.83
N LEU A 89 -11.80 6.71 -10.67
CA LEU A 89 -11.13 6.19 -9.48
C LEU A 89 -10.59 4.76 -9.74
N GLU A 90 -11.35 3.94 -10.46
CA GLU A 90 -10.96 2.58 -10.82
C GLU A 90 -9.71 2.54 -11.69
N LYS A 91 -9.58 3.43 -12.69
CA LYS A 91 -8.39 3.49 -13.56
C LYS A 91 -7.14 3.94 -12.82
N TYR A 92 -7.29 4.82 -11.85
CA TYR A 92 -6.14 5.31 -11.08
C TYR A 92 -5.50 4.20 -10.25
N PHE A 93 -6.31 3.37 -9.62
CA PHE A 93 -5.86 2.24 -8.81
C PHE A 93 -5.62 0.97 -9.64
N ASN A 94 -4.92 1.12 -10.71
CA ASN A 94 -4.65 0.03 -11.61
C ASN A 94 -3.71 -1.02 -11.00
N ALA A 95 -4.15 -2.26 -10.98
CA ALA A 95 -3.42 -3.41 -10.43
C ALA A 95 -3.01 -4.41 -11.52
N TYR A 96 -2.34 -3.93 -12.58
CA TYR A 96 -1.87 -4.77 -13.70
C TYR A 96 -1.00 -5.95 -13.24
N CYS A 97 -0.30 -5.83 -12.11
CA CYS A 97 0.51 -6.92 -11.57
C CYS A 97 -0.28 -8.23 -11.39
N TYR A 98 -1.56 -8.16 -10.99
CA TYR A 98 -2.41 -9.35 -10.89
C TYR A 98 -2.66 -9.99 -12.26
N ILE A 99 -2.89 -9.19 -13.29
CA ILE A 99 -3.10 -9.66 -14.66
C ILE A 99 -1.82 -10.31 -15.20
N ASP A 100 -0.69 -9.65 -15.03
CA ASP A 100 0.61 -10.11 -15.52
C ASP A 100 1.02 -11.42 -14.85
N VAL A 101 0.88 -11.50 -13.53
CA VAL A 101 1.13 -12.73 -12.76
C VAL A 101 0.23 -13.86 -13.22
N ARG A 102 -1.07 -13.63 -13.33
CA ARG A 102 -2.03 -14.64 -13.79
C ARG A 102 -1.70 -15.12 -15.20
N ASN A 103 -1.39 -14.20 -16.11
CA ASN A 103 -1.05 -14.54 -17.49
C ASN A 103 0.27 -15.35 -17.59
N ALA A 104 1.19 -15.17 -16.64
CA ALA A 104 2.42 -15.94 -16.55
C ALA A 104 2.25 -17.35 -15.98
N MET A 105 1.10 -17.70 -15.41
CA MET A 105 0.82 -19.02 -14.85
C MET A 105 0.43 -20.05 -15.92
N SER A 106 0.43 -21.34 -15.55
CA SER A 106 -0.16 -22.41 -16.39
C SER A 106 -1.65 -22.16 -16.62
N LYS A 107 -2.19 -22.69 -17.72
CA LYS A 107 -3.62 -22.53 -18.07
C LYS A 107 -4.57 -22.97 -16.96
N GLU A 108 -4.26 -24.08 -16.31
CA GLU A 108 -5.04 -24.60 -15.18
C GLU A 108 -5.11 -23.58 -14.02
N LYS A 109 -3.95 -23.03 -13.61
CA LYS A 109 -3.88 -22.03 -12.54
C LYS A 109 -4.54 -20.71 -12.95
N GLN A 110 -4.41 -20.30 -14.22
CA GLN A 110 -5.11 -19.12 -14.74
C GLN A 110 -6.63 -19.25 -14.56
N GLU A 111 -7.22 -20.42 -14.86
CA GLU A 111 -8.67 -20.63 -14.71
C GLU A 111 -9.11 -20.50 -13.23
N ILE A 112 -8.32 -21.02 -12.29
CA ILE A 112 -8.61 -20.87 -10.86
C ILE A 112 -8.53 -19.40 -10.45
N CYS A 113 -7.50 -18.67 -10.88
CA CYS A 113 -7.29 -17.28 -10.48
C CYS A 113 -8.23 -16.27 -11.17
N LYS A 114 -8.92 -16.65 -12.24
CA LYS A 114 -9.91 -15.78 -12.94
C LYS A 114 -11.10 -15.37 -12.07
N GLN A 115 -11.45 -16.17 -11.08
CA GLN A 115 -12.56 -15.87 -10.17
C GLN A 115 -12.25 -14.77 -9.15
N VAL A 116 -11.00 -14.33 -9.06
CA VAL A 116 -10.57 -13.33 -8.08
C VAL A 116 -10.73 -11.94 -8.65
N SER A 117 -11.53 -11.11 -8.01
CA SER A 117 -11.52 -9.66 -8.23
C SER A 117 -10.33 -9.06 -7.48
N PHE A 118 -9.62 -8.12 -8.10
CA PHE A 118 -8.38 -7.60 -7.53
C PHE A 118 -8.24 -6.08 -7.70
N GLY A 119 -7.40 -5.49 -6.84
CA GLY A 119 -7.06 -4.08 -6.93
C GLY A 119 -6.20 -3.60 -5.77
N SER A 120 -5.61 -2.41 -5.91
CA SER A 120 -5.02 -1.74 -4.76
C SER A 120 -6.10 -0.99 -3.98
N ILE A 121 -5.92 -0.87 -2.67
CA ILE A 121 -6.79 -0.11 -1.77
C ILE A 121 -5.93 0.77 -0.85
N ILE A 122 -6.57 1.71 -0.19
CA ILE A 122 -5.93 2.43 0.92
C ILE A 122 -6.37 1.71 2.19
N SER A 123 -5.48 0.91 2.77
CA SER A 123 -5.77 0.18 4.01
C SER A 123 -4.90 0.67 5.17
N SER A 124 -5.38 0.42 6.38
CA SER A 124 -4.61 0.66 7.60
C SER A 124 -3.46 -0.34 7.80
N ASP A 125 -3.54 -1.50 7.14
CA ASP A 125 -2.46 -2.48 7.11
C ASP A 125 -1.74 -2.37 5.75
N PRO A 126 -0.49 -1.93 5.70
CA PRO A 126 0.27 -1.81 4.46
C PRO A 126 0.77 -3.18 3.98
N ASN A 127 -0.13 -4.06 3.62
CA ASN A 127 0.14 -5.44 3.18
C ASN A 127 -0.73 -5.82 1.96
N GLY A 128 -0.55 -7.05 1.48
CA GLY A 128 -1.46 -7.74 0.57
C GLY A 128 -2.41 -8.66 1.35
N LEU A 129 -3.57 -8.94 0.79
CA LEU A 129 -4.54 -9.84 1.39
C LEU A 129 -5.47 -10.44 0.34
N ILE A 130 -5.73 -11.77 0.42
CA ILE A 130 -6.80 -12.44 -0.29
C ILE A 130 -7.89 -12.89 0.70
N PHE A 131 -9.15 -12.67 0.35
CA PHE A 131 -10.27 -12.88 1.27
C PHE A 131 -11.57 -13.20 0.54
N ASP A 132 -12.50 -13.86 1.24
CA ASP A 132 -13.83 -14.18 0.74
C ASP A 132 -14.86 -13.14 1.21
N THR A 133 -15.76 -12.77 0.30
CA THR A 133 -16.84 -11.81 0.54
C THR A 133 -18.16 -12.35 0.01
N PRO A 134 -19.32 -11.75 0.39
CA PRO A 134 -20.59 -12.05 -0.26
C PRO A 134 -20.59 -11.78 -1.77
N TYR A 135 -19.64 -11.01 -2.28
CA TYR A 135 -19.52 -10.60 -3.68
C TYR A 135 -18.47 -11.42 -4.46
N GLY A 136 -17.86 -12.41 -3.83
CA GLY A 136 -16.82 -13.27 -4.38
C GLY A 136 -15.46 -13.08 -3.71
N ILE A 137 -14.47 -13.82 -4.21
CA ILE A 137 -13.09 -13.75 -3.71
C ILE A 137 -12.45 -12.48 -4.22
N CYS A 138 -11.88 -11.71 -3.31
CA CYS A 138 -11.13 -10.48 -3.59
C CYS A 138 -9.67 -10.62 -3.15
N SER A 139 -8.77 -10.01 -3.90
CA SER A 139 -7.37 -9.85 -3.52
C SER A 139 -6.95 -8.39 -3.65
N THR A 140 -6.35 -7.86 -2.61
CA THR A 140 -5.96 -6.44 -2.56
C THR A 140 -4.55 -6.30 -2.00
N TYR A 141 -3.91 -5.18 -2.32
CA TYR A 141 -2.72 -4.69 -1.62
C TYR A 141 -2.86 -3.20 -1.31
N SER A 142 -2.13 -2.74 -0.30
CA SER A 142 -2.20 -1.33 0.10
C SER A 142 -1.42 -0.42 -0.85
N GLU A 143 -2.03 0.70 -1.23
CA GLU A 143 -1.38 1.74 -2.04
C GLU A 143 -0.16 2.37 -1.34
N SER A 144 -0.11 2.34 -0.01
CA SER A 144 1.04 2.80 0.78
C SER A 144 2.33 2.07 0.43
N LEU A 145 2.25 0.81 -0.02
CA LEU A 145 3.42 0.01 -0.43
C LEU A 145 4.20 0.64 -1.58
N ARG A 146 3.54 1.44 -2.44
CA ARG A 146 4.21 2.21 -3.49
C ARG A 146 5.25 3.16 -2.91
N TYR A 147 4.91 3.84 -1.84
CA TYR A 147 5.81 4.79 -1.18
C TYR A 147 6.86 4.06 -0.34
N PHE A 148 6.47 3.00 0.36
CA PHE A 148 7.43 2.15 1.07
C PHE A 148 8.52 1.63 0.13
N THR A 149 8.15 1.00 -0.99
CA THR A 149 9.09 0.51 -2.00
C THR A 149 9.99 1.60 -2.54
N ARG A 150 9.41 2.75 -2.90
CA ARG A 150 10.17 3.87 -3.47
C ARG A 150 11.25 4.37 -2.52
N TYR A 151 10.88 4.64 -1.28
CA TYR A 151 11.79 5.25 -0.31
C TYR A 151 12.76 4.22 0.30
N SER A 152 12.35 2.98 0.50
CA SER A 152 13.28 1.92 0.92
C SER A 152 14.29 1.59 -0.18
N SER A 153 13.89 1.57 -1.46
CA SER A 153 14.83 1.39 -2.58
C SER A 153 15.82 2.55 -2.68
N LEU A 154 15.35 3.80 -2.49
CA LEU A 154 16.24 4.97 -2.46
C LEU A 154 17.26 4.90 -1.32
N ALA A 155 16.89 4.28 -0.20
CA ALA A 155 17.78 4.10 0.94
C ALA A 155 18.79 2.95 0.73
N LEU A 156 18.30 1.80 0.23
CA LEU A 156 19.07 0.55 0.20
C LEU A 156 20.02 0.44 -0.99
N LEU A 157 19.62 0.97 -2.16
CA LEU A 157 20.42 0.82 -3.37
C LEU A 157 21.61 1.78 -3.41
N GLU A 158 22.70 1.31 -4.02
CA GLU A 158 23.87 2.13 -4.30
C GLU A 158 23.71 2.85 -5.65
N PHE A 159 23.96 4.16 -5.65
CA PHE A 159 23.87 5.02 -6.82
C PHE A 159 25.20 5.67 -7.17
N ASN A 160 26.32 4.94 -6.97
CA ASN A 160 27.68 5.41 -7.21
C ASN A 160 27.97 6.75 -6.49
N GLY A 161 27.48 6.91 -5.26
CA GLY A 161 27.65 8.12 -4.46
C GLY A 161 26.84 9.33 -4.91
N LYS A 162 25.93 9.18 -5.89
CA LYS A 162 25.07 10.30 -6.37
C LYS A 162 24.05 10.76 -5.33
N ILE A 163 23.65 9.87 -4.44
CA ILE A 163 22.70 10.18 -3.36
C ILE A 163 23.46 10.25 -2.03
N PRO A 164 23.47 11.42 -1.37
CA PRO A 164 24.12 11.59 -0.07
C PRO A 164 23.51 10.68 1.00
N TRP A 165 24.32 10.32 1.99
CA TRP A 165 23.90 9.47 3.10
C TRP A 165 22.67 10.03 3.84
N GLU A 166 22.65 11.33 4.09
CA GLU A 166 21.57 12.01 4.80
C GLU A 166 20.24 11.88 4.07
N VAL A 167 20.27 11.90 2.73
CA VAL A 167 19.08 11.70 1.90
C VAL A 167 18.60 10.25 1.98
N ARG A 168 19.53 9.29 1.89
CA ARG A 168 19.24 7.85 2.03
C ARG A 168 18.66 7.53 3.41
N PHE A 169 19.22 8.13 4.43
CA PHE A 169 18.78 7.96 5.82
C PHE A 169 17.36 8.48 6.02
N GLN A 170 17.05 9.69 5.52
CA GLN A 170 15.70 10.23 5.56
C GLN A 170 14.72 9.43 4.72
N ALA A 171 15.15 8.89 3.58
CA ALA A 171 14.33 8.00 2.78
C ALA A 171 13.93 6.74 3.56
N MET A 172 14.84 6.12 4.30
CA MET A 172 14.51 4.98 5.16
C MET A 172 13.51 5.36 6.26
N ARG A 173 13.70 6.52 6.91
CA ARG A 173 12.71 7.03 7.89
C ARG A 173 11.32 7.19 7.27
N ILE A 174 11.22 7.80 6.08
CA ILE A 174 9.93 7.94 5.37
C ILE A 174 9.33 6.57 5.08
N ALA A 175 10.11 5.61 4.56
CA ALA A 175 9.64 4.26 4.29
C ALA A 175 9.07 3.59 5.55
N ILE A 176 9.79 3.63 6.65
CA ILE A 176 9.35 3.07 7.93
C ILE A 176 8.07 3.76 8.43
N ARG A 177 8.01 5.10 8.37
CA ARG A 177 6.85 5.88 8.80
C ARG A 177 5.60 5.58 7.97
N VAL A 178 5.76 5.31 6.67
CA VAL A 178 4.64 4.83 5.81
C VAL A 178 4.07 3.51 6.36
N MET A 179 4.93 2.56 6.71
CA MET A 179 4.51 1.27 7.28
C MET A 179 3.91 1.43 8.68
N LEU A 180 4.44 2.34 9.50
CA LEU A 180 3.88 2.67 10.82
C LEU A 180 2.61 3.52 10.74
N GLN A 181 2.14 3.90 9.55
CA GLN A 181 0.97 4.78 9.31
C GLN A 181 1.13 6.17 9.96
N LYS A 182 2.37 6.63 10.06
CA LYS A 182 2.72 7.93 10.63
C LYS A 182 3.08 8.97 9.56
N GLU A 183 3.16 8.55 8.29
CA GLU A 183 3.45 9.45 7.17
C GLU A 183 2.16 9.83 6.43
N ALA A 184 1.97 11.10 6.16
CA ALA A 184 0.84 11.57 5.35
C ALA A 184 0.99 11.06 3.91
N LEU A 185 -0.03 10.37 3.39
CA LEU A 185 -0.03 9.79 2.04
C LEU A 185 -0.42 10.82 0.96
N ASP A 186 0.16 12.01 1.01
CA ASP A 186 -0.12 13.13 0.11
C ASP A 186 1.04 13.45 -0.86
N PHE A 187 1.89 12.48 -1.13
CA PHE A 187 3.10 12.62 -1.94
C PHE A 187 2.87 13.21 -3.33
N GLU A 188 1.69 13.01 -3.91
CA GLU A 188 1.34 13.54 -5.24
C GLU A 188 1.11 15.06 -5.23
N VAL A 189 0.70 15.63 -4.10
CA VAL A 189 0.48 17.07 -3.93
C VAL A 189 1.58 17.74 -3.11
N ASP A 190 2.27 16.99 -2.28
CA ASP A 190 3.38 17.46 -1.45
C ASP A 190 4.58 16.48 -1.50
N PRO A 191 5.35 16.47 -2.58
CA PRO A 191 6.54 15.62 -2.73
C PRO A 191 7.54 15.88 -1.61
N ARG A 192 8.15 14.81 -1.10
CA ARG A 192 9.11 14.87 0.03
C ARG A 192 10.51 15.34 -0.38
N GLY A 193 10.70 15.63 -1.66
CA GLY A 193 11.95 16.09 -2.28
C GLY A 193 11.93 15.76 -3.78
N ILE A 194 12.92 16.28 -4.49
CA ILE A 194 13.10 16.02 -5.92
C ILE A 194 14.15 14.93 -6.08
N ILE A 195 13.73 13.75 -6.54
CA ILE A 195 14.64 12.65 -6.84
C ILE A 195 15.07 12.82 -8.32
N PRO A 196 16.37 12.77 -8.63
CA PRO A 196 16.85 12.86 -10.02
C PRO A 196 16.23 11.78 -10.90
N GLU A 197 15.90 12.11 -12.15
CA GLU A 197 15.21 11.21 -13.09
C GLU A 197 15.97 9.89 -13.30
N GLU A 198 17.29 9.96 -13.43
CA GLU A 198 18.15 8.78 -13.57
C GLU A 198 18.09 7.82 -12.37
N ILE A 199 17.78 8.33 -11.19
CA ILE A 199 17.57 7.50 -9.99
C ILE A 199 16.15 6.92 -10.00
N ILE A 200 15.17 7.73 -10.41
CA ILE A 200 13.78 7.29 -10.58
C ILE A 200 13.71 6.12 -11.56
N ASP A 201 14.41 6.18 -12.68
CA ASP A 201 14.46 5.13 -13.70
C ASP A 201 15.03 3.80 -13.16
N ILE A 202 15.92 3.85 -12.18
CA ILE A 202 16.47 2.66 -11.51
C ILE A 202 15.46 2.07 -10.52
N ILE A 203 14.76 2.90 -9.74
CA ILE A 203 13.89 2.43 -8.67
C ILE A 203 12.45 2.12 -9.13
N ASN A 204 11.94 2.82 -10.15
CA ASN A 204 10.56 2.65 -10.60
C ASN A 204 10.19 1.21 -11.02
N PRO A 205 11.07 0.41 -11.68
CA PRO A 205 10.75 -0.98 -12.02
C PRO A 205 10.61 -1.91 -10.81
N ILE A 206 11.14 -1.54 -9.64
CA ILE A 206 11.15 -2.39 -8.45
C ILE A 206 9.73 -2.54 -7.88
N TYR A 207 8.95 -1.45 -7.83
CA TYR A 207 7.59 -1.50 -7.29
C TYR A 207 6.67 -2.47 -8.05
N PRO A 208 6.56 -2.45 -9.39
CA PRO A 208 5.78 -3.44 -10.13
C PRO A 208 6.25 -4.88 -9.88
N ALA A 209 7.55 -5.13 -9.74
CA ALA A 209 8.07 -6.45 -9.44
C ALA A 209 7.68 -6.90 -8.03
N GLN A 210 7.81 -6.03 -7.01
CA GLN A 210 7.40 -6.35 -5.65
C GLN A 210 5.88 -6.56 -5.53
N THR A 211 5.07 -5.76 -6.20
CA THR A 211 3.61 -5.95 -6.23
C THR A 211 3.22 -7.21 -7.01
N SER A 212 3.99 -7.61 -8.03
CA SER A 212 3.80 -8.90 -8.70
C SER A 212 4.12 -10.06 -7.76
N PHE A 213 5.15 -9.95 -6.92
CA PHE A 213 5.41 -10.95 -5.88
C PHE A 213 4.22 -11.04 -4.90
N LEU A 214 3.70 -9.91 -4.41
CA LEU A 214 2.54 -9.90 -3.51
C LEU A 214 1.31 -10.50 -4.18
N ALA A 215 0.99 -10.13 -5.43
CA ALA A 215 -0.12 -10.70 -6.18
C ALA A 215 0.03 -12.21 -6.37
N ALA A 216 1.24 -12.69 -6.66
CA ALA A 216 1.54 -14.11 -6.80
C ALA A 216 1.46 -14.86 -5.46
N HIS A 217 1.85 -14.22 -4.36
CA HIS A 217 1.72 -14.73 -3.00
C HIS A 217 0.24 -14.92 -2.63
N GLU A 218 -0.60 -13.91 -2.85
CA GLU A 218 -2.04 -14.00 -2.59
C GLU A 218 -2.72 -15.07 -3.46
N TYR A 219 -2.38 -15.14 -4.75
CA TYR A 219 -2.85 -16.23 -5.61
C TYR A 219 -2.38 -17.61 -5.11
N SER A 220 -1.20 -17.71 -4.50
CA SER A 220 -0.69 -18.98 -3.97
C SER A 220 -1.51 -19.46 -2.78
N HIS A 221 -2.01 -18.58 -1.90
CA HIS A 221 -2.98 -18.97 -0.87
C HIS A 221 -4.24 -19.58 -1.46
N LEU A 222 -4.78 -19.00 -2.54
CA LEU A 222 -5.93 -19.58 -3.24
C LEU A 222 -5.59 -20.95 -3.83
N LEU A 223 -4.47 -21.07 -4.53
CA LEU A 223 -4.03 -22.32 -5.18
C LEU A 223 -3.71 -23.43 -4.17
N ASN A 224 -3.25 -23.08 -2.99
CA ASN A 224 -2.99 -24.00 -1.88
C ASN A 224 -4.27 -24.41 -1.12
N GLY A 225 -5.42 -23.75 -1.39
CA GLY A 225 -6.69 -24.04 -0.72
C GLY A 225 -6.81 -23.42 0.68
N ASP A 226 -6.03 -22.39 0.97
CA ASP A 226 -6.02 -21.73 2.30
C ASP A 226 -7.32 -20.98 2.61
N LEU A 227 -8.13 -20.67 1.58
CA LEU A 227 -9.44 -20.01 1.70
C LEU A 227 -10.59 -20.99 1.99
N ASN A 228 -10.32 -22.21 2.47
CA ASN A 228 -11.37 -23.13 2.87
C ASN A 228 -12.22 -22.54 4.00
N ARG A 229 -13.55 -22.59 3.87
CA ARG A 229 -14.52 -21.95 4.78
C ARG A 229 -14.33 -22.29 6.25
N ASP A 230 -13.83 -23.50 6.55
CA ASP A 230 -13.60 -23.96 7.94
C ASP A 230 -12.39 -23.28 8.62
N SER A 231 -11.54 -22.61 7.85
CA SER A 231 -10.33 -21.92 8.35
C SER A 231 -10.42 -20.39 8.29
N LEU A 232 -11.57 -19.84 7.84
CA LEU A 232 -11.75 -18.41 7.72
C LEU A 232 -12.16 -17.76 9.03
N GLN A 233 -11.59 -16.60 9.32
CA GLN A 233 -11.97 -15.74 10.44
C GLN A 233 -12.50 -14.40 9.94
N LYS A 234 -13.45 -13.81 10.66
CA LYS A 234 -13.90 -12.45 10.38
C LYS A 234 -12.87 -11.44 10.87
N VAL A 235 -12.40 -10.58 9.98
CA VAL A 235 -11.41 -9.54 10.27
C VAL A 235 -11.91 -8.21 9.71
N ALA A 236 -11.58 -7.12 10.40
CA ALA A 236 -11.82 -5.79 9.85
C ALA A 236 -10.76 -5.45 8.80
N LEU A 237 -11.17 -5.24 7.55
CA LEU A 237 -10.26 -4.86 6.45
C LEU A 237 -9.80 -3.41 6.58
N LEU A 238 -10.70 -2.53 7.03
CA LEU A 238 -10.43 -1.12 7.23
C LEU A 238 -10.68 -0.79 8.70
N GLN A 239 -9.69 -0.24 9.38
CA GLN A 239 -9.92 0.39 10.67
C GLN A 239 -10.53 1.77 10.41
N SER A 240 -11.83 1.92 10.60
CA SER A 240 -12.42 3.24 10.72
C SER A 240 -12.16 3.76 12.13
N HIS A 241 -11.77 5.01 12.27
CA HIS A 241 -11.68 5.68 13.57
C HIS A 241 -13.06 5.90 14.22
N PHE A 242 -14.13 5.51 13.54
CA PHE A 242 -15.51 5.59 14.02
C PHE A 242 -16.03 4.19 14.35
N GLU A 243 -16.70 4.06 15.49
CA GLU A 243 -17.19 2.82 16.07
C GLU A 243 -18.25 2.06 15.23
N ASP A 244 -18.78 2.64 14.17
CA ASP A 244 -19.71 1.98 13.25
C ASP A 244 -18.97 1.04 12.29
N GLN A 245 -18.66 -0.16 12.78
CA GLN A 245 -18.24 -1.27 11.92
C GLN A 245 -19.46 -1.75 11.12
N THR A 246 -19.63 -1.18 9.95
CA THR A 246 -20.64 -1.68 9.01
C THR A 246 -20.22 -3.07 8.52
N ASP A 247 -21.17 -4.01 8.44
CA ASP A 247 -20.91 -5.41 8.10
C ASP A 247 -20.09 -5.63 6.82
N TYR A 248 -20.13 -4.69 5.86
CA TYR A 248 -19.37 -4.79 4.62
C TYR A 248 -17.86 -4.54 4.77
N LYS A 249 -17.41 -3.92 5.88
CA LYS A 249 -15.98 -3.75 6.21
C LYS A 249 -15.39 -4.98 6.91
N MET A 250 -16.22 -5.97 7.27
CA MET A 250 -15.78 -7.24 7.83
C MET A 250 -15.61 -8.26 6.72
N ILE A 251 -14.45 -8.86 6.65
CA ILE A 251 -14.10 -9.88 5.66
C ILE A 251 -13.80 -11.23 6.30
N ASN A 252 -13.93 -12.30 5.53
CA ASN A 252 -13.48 -13.63 5.94
C ASN A 252 -12.06 -13.84 5.39
N ALA A 253 -11.06 -13.73 6.25
CA ALA A 253 -9.67 -14.02 5.92
C ALA A 253 -9.24 -15.39 6.46
N TYR A 254 -8.23 -16.00 5.85
CA TYR A 254 -7.66 -17.25 6.32
C TYR A 254 -6.91 -17.06 7.64
N THR A 255 -6.84 -18.14 8.43
CA THR A 255 -6.03 -18.14 9.66
C THR A 255 -4.55 -18.10 9.29
N LEU A 256 -3.84 -17.12 9.82
CA LEU A 256 -2.40 -16.97 9.62
C LEU A 256 -1.67 -18.17 10.24
N ASP A 257 -0.92 -18.88 9.40
CA ASP A 257 -0.06 -20.00 9.78
C ASP A 257 1.29 -19.81 9.09
N GLN A 258 2.38 -19.83 9.85
CA GLN A 258 3.73 -19.64 9.32
C GLN A 258 4.06 -20.58 8.17
N LYS A 259 3.55 -21.81 8.19
CA LYS A 259 3.78 -22.79 7.11
C LYS A 259 3.06 -22.39 5.82
N LYS A 260 1.86 -21.84 5.93
CA LYS A 260 1.09 -21.34 4.79
C LYS A 260 1.80 -20.15 4.15
N GLU A 261 2.32 -19.23 4.97
CA GLU A 261 3.11 -18.08 4.50
C GLU A 261 4.37 -18.52 3.73
N PHE A 262 5.15 -19.46 4.27
CA PHE A 262 6.32 -19.99 3.56
C PHE A 262 5.94 -20.70 2.25
N ALA A 263 4.84 -21.44 2.25
CA ALA A 263 4.36 -22.11 1.04
C ALA A 263 3.85 -21.10 -0.01
N ALA A 264 3.18 -20.04 0.42
CA ALA A 264 2.72 -18.97 -0.46
C ALA A 264 3.88 -18.16 -1.05
N ASP A 265 4.92 -17.85 -0.25
CA ASP A 265 6.16 -17.22 -0.74
C ASP A 265 6.83 -18.03 -1.84
N LEU A 266 7.01 -19.34 -1.61
CA LEU A 266 7.58 -20.24 -2.62
C LEU A 266 6.67 -20.35 -3.84
N GLY A 267 5.36 -20.44 -3.62
CA GLY A 267 4.36 -20.43 -4.68
C GLY A 267 4.46 -19.17 -5.54
N ALA A 268 4.69 -18.01 -4.93
CA ALA A 268 4.87 -16.74 -5.64
C ALA A 268 6.07 -16.76 -6.60
N MET A 269 7.13 -17.47 -6.22
CA MET A 269 8.34 -17.60 -7.06
C MET A 269 8.23 -18.69 -8.13
N ILE A 270 7.38 -19.70 -7.94
CA ILE A 270 7.34 -20.91 -8.80
C ILE A 270 6.13 -20.91 -9.72
N ASN A 271 4.97 -20.40 -9.26
CA ASN A 271 3.73 -20.48 -10.02
C ASN A 271 3.75 -19.67 -11.32
N PRO A 272 4.25 -18.41 -11.34
CA PRO A 272 4.44 -17.67 -12.58
C PRO A 272 5.62 -18.24 -13.38
N GLN A 273 5.41 -18.49 -14.67
CA GLN A 273 6.43 -19.02 -15.60
C GLN A 273 7.11 -17.86 -16.33
N TRP A 274 7.86 -17.06 -15.58
CA TRP A 274 8.60 -15.92 -16.12
C TRP A 274 9.72 -16.34 -17.06
N SER A 275 10.10 -15.43 -17.99
CA SER A 275 11.39 -15.60 -18.71
C SER A 275 12.56 -15.55 -17.70
N LYS A 276 13.74 -16.02 -18.12
CA LYS A 276 14.91 -16.03 -17.23
C LYS A 276 15.27 -14.65 -16.72
N GLU A 277 15.18 -13.64 -17.58
CA GLU A 277 15.49 -12.24 -17.27
C GLU A 277 14.47 -11.64 -16.30
N VAL A 278 13.19 -11.86 -16.56
CA VAL A 278 12.12 -11.41 -15.68
C VAL A 278 12.21 -12.10 -14.33
N TYR A 279 12.48 -13.41 -14.30
CA TYR A 279 12.63 -14.16 -13.05
C TYR A 279 13.83 -13.65 -12.23
N SER A 280 14.97 -13.34 -12.87
CA SER A 280 16.13 -12.78 -12.16
C SER A 280 15.82 -11.45 -11.51
N PHE A 281 15.15 -10.57 -12.23
CA PHE A 281 14.74 -9.29 -11.69
C PHE A 281 13.66 -9.44 -10.58
N GLN A 282 12.69 -10.32 -10.79
CA GLN A 282 11.68 -10.66 -9.79
C GLN A 282 12.31 -11.20 -8.50
N TYR A 283 13.28 -12.10 -8.63
CA TYR A 283 14.02 -12.65 -7.49
C TYR A 283 14.75 -11.54 -6.71
N PHE A 284 15.49 -10.68 -7.40
CA PHE A 284 16.17 -9.53 -6.79
C PHE A 284 15.18 -8.61 -6.06
N ALA A 285 14.08 -8.22 -6.73
CA ALA A 285 13.07 -7.33 -6.15
C ALA A 285 12.40 -7.95 -4.91
N THR A 286 12.17 -9.27 -4.92
CA THR A 286 11.62 -10.01 -3.77
C THR A 286 12.60 -10.05 -2.59
N MET A 287 13.89 -10.30 -2.86
CA MET A 287 14.90 -10.29 -1.80
C MET A 287 15.08 -8.91 -1.19
N LEU A 288 15.03 -7.85 -2.03
CA LEU A 288 15.07 -6.46 -1.57
C LEU A 288 13.82 -6.10 -0.74
N TRP A 289 12.65 -6.63 -1.12
CA TRP A 289 11.41 -6.49 -0.34
C TRP A 289 11.56 -7.03 1.07
N PHE A 290 12.02 -8.28 1.23
CA PHE A 290 12.22 -8.85 2.56
C PHE A 290 13.35 -8.17 3.35
N ALA A 291 14.38 -7.67 2.67
CA ALA A 291 15.42 -6.86 3.30
C ALA A 291 14.83 -5.57 3.90
N ALA A 292 14.00 -4.85 3.14
CA ALA A 292 13.33 -3.64 3.62
C ALA A 292 12.34 -3.94 4.77
N LEU A 293 11.56 -5.03 4.64
CA LEU A 293 10.66 -5.47 5.71
C LEU A 293 11.39 -5.84 6.99
N ALA A 294 12.55 -6.50 6.92
CA ALA A 294 13.33 -6.87 8.11
C ALA A 294 13.78 -5.62 8.88
N ILE A 295 14.18 -4.56 8.18
CA ILE A 295 14.54 -3.29 8.80
C ILE A 295 13.31 -2.65 9.47
N TYR A 296 12.17 -2.65 8.78
CA TYR A 296 10.91 -2.17 9.34
C TYR A 296 10.52 -2.93 10.61
N GLU A 297 10.49 -4.28 10.57
CA GLU A 297 10.15 -5.13 11.72
C GLU A 297 11.09 -4.87 12.92
N ALA A 298 12.37 -4.62 12.66
CA ALA A 298 13.33 -4.32 13.73
C ALA A 298 13.01 -2.99 14.42
N VAL A 299 12.55 -1.98 13.67
CA VAL A 299 12.10 -0.70 14.21
C VAL A 299 10.76 -0.86 14.94
N GLU A 300 9.80 -1.51 14.33
CA GLU A 300 8.48 -1.77 14.91
C GLU A 300 8.62 -2.49 16.27
N ASN A 301 9.43 -3.54 16.35
CA ASN A 301 9.73 -4.27 17.57
C ASN A 301 10.47 -3.43 18.63
N THR A 302 11.15 -2.36 18.22
CA THR A 302 11.79 -1.42 19.17
C THR A 302 10.76 -0.46 19.76
N ILE A 303 9.81 0.00 18.96
CA ILE A 303 8.74 0.92 19.37
C ILE A 303 7.67 0.15 20.16
N TRP A 304 7.22 -0.97 19.63
CA TRP A 304 6.19 -1.85 20.22
C TRP A 304 6.70 -3.28 20.36
N PRO A 305 7.36 -3.61 21.48
CA PRO A 305 7.82 -4.98 21.70
C PRO A 305 6.67 -5.98 21.56
N PRO A 306 6.85 -7.08 20.83
CA PRO A 306 5.79 -8.02 20.55
C PRO A 306 5.31 -8.71 21.83
N PHE A 307 4.01 -8.60 22.13
CA PHE A 307 3.35 -9.32 23.19
C PHE A 307 2.60 -10.52 22.58
N GLY A 308 3.12 -11.74 22.79
CA GLY A 308 2.45 -12.95 22.36
C GLY A 308 3.10 -13.64 21.15
N ARG A 309 2.35 -14.56 20.54
CA ARG A 309 2.83 -15.36 19.39
C ARG A 309 2.72 -14.54 18.12
N GLN A 310 3.83 -14.39 17.40
CA GLN A 310 3.80 -13.82 16.05
C GLN A 310 2.98 -14.72 15.12
N THR A 311 2.02 -14.14 14.44
CA THR A 311 1.14 -14.85 13.48
C THR A 311 1.82 -15.09 12.14
N HIS A 312 2.65 -14.13 11.70
CA HIS A 312 3.47 -14.28 10.51
C HIS A 312 4.92 -14.65 10.86
N PRO A 313 5.62 -15.41 9.98
CA PRO A 313 7.07 -15.54 10.11
C PRO A 313 7.72 -14.19 9.81
N GLY A 314 8.75 -13.85 10.59
CA GLY A 314 9.50 -12.61 10.37
C GLY A 314 10.16 -12.54 9.00
N ALA A 315 10.36 -11.32 8.49
CA ALA A 315 10.88 -11.07 7.15
C ALA A 315 12.22 -11.77 6.87
N LYS A 316 13.12 -11.85 7.86
CA LYS A 316 14.38 -12.61 7.74
C LYS A 316 14.15 -14.12 7.53
N ALA A 317 13.15 -14.69 8.19
CA ALA A 317 12.84 -16.12 8.00
C ALA A 317 12.23 -16.36 6.61
N ARG A 318 11.39 -15.44 6.11
CA ARG A 318 10.85 -15.47 4.74
C ARG A 318 11.93 -15.28 3.69
N TYR A 319 12.87 -14.35 3.91
CA TYR A 319 14.05 -14.17 3.08
C TYR A 319 14.84 -15.48 2.94
N ASN A 320 15.18 -16.12 4.06
CA ASN A 320 15.92 -17.37 4.07
C ASN A 320 15.15 -18.50 3.40
N ASN A 321 13.83 -18.57 3.59
CA ASN A 321 13.00 -19.57 2.92
C ASN A 321 13.08 -19.46 1.39
N ILE A 322 13.02 -18.25 0.83
CA ILE A 322 13.21 -18.02 -0.61
C ILE A 322 14.63 -18.39 -1.03
N LEU A 323 15.65 -17.94 -0.31
CA LEU A 323 17.04 -18.15 -0.63
C LEU A 323 17.42 -19.63 -0.69
N GLU A 324 16.84 -20.46 0.18
CA GLU A 324 17.15 -21.88 0.31
C GLU A 324 16.29 -22.76 -0.61
N ASN A 325 15.03 -22.38 -0.85
CA ASN A 325 14.04 -23.28 -1.45
C ASN A 325 13.49 -22.82 -2.81
N ALA A 326 13.59 -21.52 -3.17
CA ALA A 326 13.19 -21.08 -4.50
C ALA A 326 14.23 -21.41 -5.57
N PRO A 327 13.83 -21.64 -6.83
CA PRO A 327 14.78 -21.82 -7.93
C PRO A 327 15.75 -20.64 -8.02
N ARG A 328 17.02 -20.91 -8.15
CA ARG A 328 18.02 -19.85 -8.33
C ARG A 328 17.94 -19.26 -9.73
N PRO A 329 17.99 -17.94 -9.89
CA PRO A 329 18.07 -17.32 -11.20
C PRO A 329 19.39 -17.65 -11.90
N TYR A 330 19.44 -17.51 -13.22
CA TYR A 330 20.62 -17.89 -14.00
C TYR A 330 21.85 -17.02 -13.70
N ASP A 331 21.65 -15.80 -13.24
CA ASP A 331 22.66 -14.82 -12.84
C ASP A 331 22.81 -14.71 -11.32
N PHE A 332 22.47 -15.78 -10.58
CA PHE A 332 22.49 -15.79 -9.13
C PHE A 332 23.86 -15.38 -8.56
N ASN A 333 23.85 -14.26 -7.85
CA ASN A 333 25.04 -13.76 -7.16
C ASN A 333 25.03 -14.21 -5.68
N GLN A 334 25.84 -15.22 -5.37
CA GLN A 334 25.92 -15.80 -4.03
C GLN A 334 26.38 -14.77 -2.98
N ILE A 335 27.38 -13.95 -3.29
CA ILE A 335 27.89 -12.93 -2.36
C ILE A 335 26.78 -11.92 -2.04
N LEU A 336 26.10 -11.42 -3.07
CA LEU A 336 24.99 -10.46 -2.88
C LEU A 336 23.94 -10.99 -1.89
N TYR A 337 23.47 -12.22 -2.07
CA TYR A 337 22.32 -12.72 -1.31
C TYR A 337 22.68 -13.35 0.04
N TYR A 338 23.88 -13.94 0.20
CA TYR A 338 24.31 -14.55 1.46
C TYR A 338 25.13 -13.63 2.36
N GLU A 339 25.75 -12.59 1.80
CA GLU A 339 26.66 -11.72 2.52
C GLU A 339 26.24 -10.25 2.48
N ASP A 340 26.21 -9.62 1.29
CA ASP A 340 26.04 -8.17 1.15
C ASP A 340 24.66 -7.69 1.64
N LEU A 341 23.56 -8.30 1.19
CA LEU A 341 22.21 -7.91 1.63
C LEU A 341 21.97 -8.16 3.12
N PRO A 342 22.30 -9.32 3.71
CA PRO A 342 22.21 -9.53 5.15
C PRO A 342 23.06 -8.55 5.98
N GLN A 343 24.28 -8.20 5.52
CA GLN A 343 25.11 -7.20 6.18
C GLN A 343 24.50 -5.80 6.10
N LEU A 344 23.97 -5.45 4.92
CA LEU A 344 23.28 -4.18 4.72
C LEU A 344 22.03 -4.07 5.62
N VAL A 345 21.24 -5.14 5.72
CA VAL A 345 20.09 -5.21 6.63
C VAL A 345 20.54 -4.99 8.06
N SER A 346 21.57 -5.73 8.51
CA SER A 346 22.08 -5.61 9.87
C SER A 346 22.61 -4.20 10.19
N PHE A 347 23.27 -3.57 9.24
CA PHE A 347 23.71 -2.19 9.34
C PHE A 347 22.53 -1.23 9.52
N TRP A 348 21.52 -1.31 8.63
CA TRP A 348 20.35 -0.43 8.72
C TRP A 348 19.47 -0.69 9.96
N GLU A 349 19.37 -1.94 10.42
CA GLU A 349 18.66 -2.24 11.68
C GLU A 349 19.30 -1.53 12.86
N ASN A 350 20.64 -1.50 12.95
CA ASN A 350 21.36 -0.83 14.02
C ASN A 350 21.19 0.70 13.94
N GLU A 351 21.39 1.27 12.74
CA GLU A 351 21.21 2.70 12.50
C GLU A 351 19.79 3.17 12.86
N MET A 352 18.77 2.41 12.42
CA MET A 352 17.37 2.77 12.67
C MET A 352 16.95 2.57 14.12
N LYS A 353 17.44 1.55 14.82
CA LYS A 353 17.19 1.36 16.27
C LYS A 353 17.83 2.48 17.10
N GLU A 354 19.05 2.89 16.74
CA GLU A 354 19.70 4.03 17.39
C GLU A 354 18.90 5.31 17.14
N ASP A 355 18.45 5.52 15.90
CA ASP A 355 17.65 6.67 15.53
C ASP A 355 16.33 6.73 16.30
N VAL A 356 15.61 5.61 16.44
CA VAL A 356 14.40 5.54 17.26
C VAL A 356 14.68 5.92 18.71
N SER A 357 15.82 5.49 19.26
CA SER A 357 16.16 5.77 20.66
C SER A 357 16.37 7.26 20.92
N VAL A 358 16.82 8.01 19.91
CA VAL A 358 17.12 9.46 20.01
C VAL A 358 15.98 10.33 19.50
N ASN A 359 15.26 9.85 18.47
CA ASN A 359 14.26 10.61 17.73
C ASN A 359 12.89 9.91 17.74
N PHE A 360 12.48 9.35 18.88
CA PHE A 360 11.25 8.58 19.04
C PHE A 360 10.01 9.31 18.50
N ASP A 361 9.91 10.61 18.76
CA ASP A 361 8.79 11.44 18.30
C ASP A 361 8.60 11.42 16.78
N LEU A 362 9.68 11.27 16.00
CA LEU A 362 9.59 11.16 14.53
C LEU A 362 8.83 9.89 14.08
N TYR A 363 8.79 8.86 14.91
CA TYR A 363 8.12 7.60 14.60
C TYR A 363 6.72 7.50 15.22
N GLU A 364 6.36 8.39 16.13
CA GLU A 364 5.08 8.40 16.81
C GLU A 364 4.14 9.48 16.25
N MET A 365 4.67 10.68 15.95
CA MET A 365 3.88 11.79 15.43
C MET A 365 3.46 11.57 13.99
N TYR A 366 2.18 11.79 13.70
CA TYR A 366 1.66 11.81 12.32
C TYR A 366 2.08 13.09 11.61
N GLY A 367 2.57 12.98 10.39
CA GLY A 367 2.96 14.15 9.62
C GLY A 367 3.69 13.83 8.32
N SER A 368 4.41 14.80 7.79
CA SER A 368 5.20 14.68 6.56
C SER A 368 6.67 14.92 6.85
N LEU A 369 7.48 13.88 6.65
CA LEU A 369 8.94 13.98 6.73
C LEU A 369 9.52 14.24 5.33
N TYR A 370 10.53 15.08 5.23
CA TYR A 370 11.13 15.46 3.95
C TYR A 370 12.56 14.95 3.84
N LEU A 371 12.97 14.62 2.61
CA LEU A 371 14.35 14.24 2.31
C LEU A 371 15.31 15.34 2.71
N ALA A 372 16.44 14.97 3.29
CA ALA A 372 17.47 15.90 3.69
C ALA A 372 17.96 16.72 2.49
N LYS A 373 18.40 17.94 2.77
CA LYS A 373 18.84 18.90 1.74
C LYS A 373 20.37 18.93 1.64
N PRO A 374 20.97 18.18 0.73
CA PRO A 374 22.38 18.37 0.40
C PRO A 374 22.59 19.58 -0.52
N ASN A 375 21.56 20.02 -1.24
CA ASN A 375 21.57 21.15 -2.16
C ASN A 375 20.15 21.73 -2.32
N THR A 376 19.93 22.64 -3.26
CA THR A 376 18.66 23.33 -3.47
C THR A 376 17.52 22.44 -4.01
N GLU A 377 17.81 21.25 -4.52
CA GLU A 377 16.84 20.34 -5.12
C GLU A 377 16.02 19.58 -4.05
N TRP A 378 16.59 19.45 -2.83
CA TRP A 378 15.94 18.76 -1.73
C TRP A 378 15.21 19.74 -0.81
N ARG A 379 14.07 19.35 -0.27
CA ARG A 379 13.30 20.25 0.60
C ARG A 379 13.99 20.54 1.93
N GLY A 380 14.67 19.58 2.51
CA GLY A 380 15.44 19.75 3.73
C GLY A 380 14.64 20.23 4.94
N ARG A 381 13.38 19.81 5.02
CA ARG A 381 12.53 20.05 6.17
C ARG A 381 12.55 18.82 7.08
N GLU A 382 12.44 19.07 8.36
CA GLU A 382 12.11 18.04 9.35
C GLU A 382 10.61 17.70 9.28
N LEU A 383 10.12 17.02 10.29
CA LEU A 383 8.72 16.65 10.37
C LEU A 383 7.82 17.91 10.38
N ILE A 384 6.85 17.95 9.49
CA ILE A 384 5.72 18.87 9.57
C ILE A 384 4.56 18.12 10.18
N ASP A 385 4.15 18.50 11.38
CA ASP A 385 2.94 18.00 12.00
C ASP A 385 1.73 18.34 11.15
N ARG A 386 0.86 17.38 10.94
CA ARG A 386 -0.36 17.54 10.15
C ARG A 386 -1.55 17.05 10.94
N VAL A 387 -2.51 17.93 11.06
CA VAL A 387 -3.79 17.60 11.69
C VAL A 387 -4.82 17.43 10.60
N ASP A 388 -5.45 16.27 10.55
CA ASP A 388 -6.55 15.97 9.63
C ASP A 388 -7.86 16.34 10.33
N TYR A 389 -8.51 17.39 9.87
CA TYR A 389 -9.81 17.86 10.36
C TYR A 389 -10.89 17.57 9.33
#